data_f64fa5f3a9f3acf7f231ec1204857fbd
#
_entry.id   f64fa5f3a9f3acf7f231ec1204857fbd
#
_cell.length_a   1.000
_cell.length_b   1.000
_cell.length_c   1.000
_cell.angle_alpha   90.00
_cell.angle_beta   90.00
_cell.angle_gamma   90.00
#
_symmetry.space_group_name_H-M   'P 1'
#
loop_
_entity.id
_entity.type
_entity.pdbx_description
1 polymer ?
#
loop_
_entity_poly.entity_id
_entity_poly.type
_entity_poly.pdbx_seq_one_letter_code
_entity_poly.pdbx_strand_id
1 'polypeptide(L)'
;MRDNYAVGNDRILMVASDRISAFDVIMGEPIPGKGALLTQMALWWFEQLKDIVPNHLTGDAPESVVSAEEVAQVAGRSMLVRRLKPIPVEAVVRGYLAGSGWKEYQESQSVCGVPLPAGLKNASKLSAPIYTPAAKAAVGEHDENISFERTVEMIGADLAAKIRDVSIQLYERAAAIARKKGIIIADTKFEFGLDDAGKLVLMDEVLTPDSSRYWPAESYQEGSNPPSFDKQFLRDWLEQAHVDGQAWGKTAPAPKLPDEVIAQTAAKYREAMERLMGGGHLPHAEVDQLKRAGRP
;
A
#
# COMPACT_ATOMS: atom_id res chain seq x y z
N MET A 1 3.25 -6.68 -5.65
CA MET A 1 2.51 -7.96 -5.74
C MET A 1 3.24 -9.00 -4.93
N ARG A 2 2.51 -9.89 -4.26
CA ARG A 2 3.08 -10.92 -3.39
C ARG A 2 2.53 -12.27 -3.78
N ASP A 3 3.36 -13.29 -3.64
CA ASP A 3 2.97 -14.68 -3.79
C ASP A 3 2.88 -15.31 -2.40
N ASN A 4 1.80 -16.02 -2.13
CA ASN A 4 1.49 -16.57 -0.82
C ASN A 4 1.57 -18.10 -0.88
N TYR A 5 2.39 -18.68 0.00
CA TYR A 5 2.60 -20.12 0.09
C TYR A 5 2.16 -20.61 1.46
N ALA A 6 1.34 -21.65 1.48
CA ALA A 6 0.93 -22.28 2.73
C ALA A 6 2.12 -22.98 3.41
N VAL A 7 2.28 -22.76 4.71
CA VAL A 7 3.28 -23.41 5.55
C VAL A 7 2.54 -24.12 6.69
N GLY A 8 2.34 -25.41 6.54
CA GLY A 8 1.42 -26.16 7.40
C GLY A 8 -0.02 -25.65 7.26
N ASN A 9 -0.77 -25.69 8.35
CA ASN A 9 -2.17 -25.28 8.39
C ASN A 9 -2.38 -23.87 8.97
N ASP A 10 -1.36 -23.33 9.63
CA ASP A 10 -1.45 -22.16 10.51
C ASP A 10 -0.60 -20.97 10.08
N ARG A 11 0.25 -21.13 9.06
CA ARG A 11 1.15 -20.08 8.59
C ARG A 11 1.11 -19.89 7.09
N ILE A 12 1.57 -18.74 6.65
CA ILE A 12 1.74 -18.36 5.24
C ILE A 12 3.10 -17.70 5.08
N LEU A 13 3.85 -18.13 4.07
CA LEU A 13 5.03 -17.43 3.58
C LEU A 13 4.60 -16.45 2.49
N MET A 14 4.71 -15.16 2.75
CA MET A 14 4.39 -14.08 1.82
C MET A 14 5.68 -13.59 1.17
N VAL A 15 5.83 -13.78 -0.13
CA VAL A 15 7.02 -13.37 -0.89
C VAL A 15 6.67 -12.20 -1.79
N ALA A 16 7.29 -11.03 -1.53
CA ALA A 16 7.11 -9.86 -2.37
C ALA A 16 7.95 -9.96 -3.63
N SER A 17 7.30 -9.80 -4.78
CA SER A 17 7.97 -9.76 -6.08
C SER A 17 8.25 -8.32 -6.53
N ASP A 18 9.13 -8.18 -7.50
CA ASP A 18 9.43 -6.90 -8.14
C ASP A 18 8.39 -6.49 -9.21
N ARG A 19 7.38 -7.33 -9.42
CA ARG A 19 6.26 -7.02 -10.33
C ARG A 19 5.52 -5.78 -9.88
N ILE A 20 5.07 -4.99 -10.83
CA ILE A 20 4.23 -3.82 -10.58
C ILE A 20 2.97 -3.90 -11.44
N SER A 21 1.87 -3.45 -10.88
CA SER A 21 0.60 -3.29 -11.62
C SER A 21 0.12 -1.85 -11.52
N ALA A 22 -0.49 -1.37 -12.58
CA ALA A 22 -1.20 -0.11 -12.58
C ALA A 22 -2.46 -0.25 -13.44
N PHE A 23 -3.56 0.40 -13.05
CA PHE A 23 -4.88 0.25 -13.70
C PHE A 23 -5.32 -1.22 -13.83
N ASP A 24 -4.99 -2.04 -12.80
CA ASP A 24 -5.26 -3.49 -12.74
C ASP A 24 -4.56 -4.34 -13.82
N VAL A 25 -3.60 -3.76 -14.52
CA VAL A 25 -2.77 -4.45 -15.49
C VAL A 25 -1.36 -4.63 -14.93
N ILE A 26 -0.84 -5.85 -14.99
CA ILE A 26 0.54 -6.16 -14.61
C ILE A 26 1.46 -5.71 -15.73
N MET A 27 2.47 -4.90 -15.40
CA MET A 27 3.52 -4.51 -16.35
C MET A 27 4.42 -5.69 -16.69
N GLY A 28 4.94 -5.71 -17.92
CA GLY A 28 5.85 -6.77 -18.38
C GLY A 28 7.21 -6.72 -17.69
N GLU A 29 7.69 -5.51 -17.35
CA GLU A 29 8.98 -5.29 -16.74
C GLU A 29 8.86 -5.15 -15.23
N PRO A 30 9.71 -5.83 -14.43
CA PRO A 30 9.76 -5.65 -13.00
C PRO A 30 10.47 -4.33 -12.62
N ILE A 31 10.17 -3.83 -11.42
CA ILE A 31 10.91 -2.73 -10.81
C ILE A 31 11.95 -3.33 -9.85
N PRO A 32 13.25 -3.30 -10.21
CA PRO A 32 14.29 -3.98 -9.44
C PRO A 32 14.34 -3.54 -7.97
N GLY A 33 14.34 -4.52 -7.06
CA GLY A 33 14.43 -4.30 -5.62
C GLY A 33 13.14 -3.85 -4.94
N LYS A 34 12.06 -3.65 -5.69
CA LYS A 34 10.77 -3.18 -5.16
C LYS A 34 10.22 -4.10 -4.08
N GLY A 35 10.24 -5.41 -4.30
CA GLY A 35 9.71 -6.39 -3.35
C GLY A 35 10.39 -6.33 -1.99
N ALA A 36 11.71 -6.30 -1.98
CA ALA A 36 12.49 -6.19 -0.75
C ALA A 36 12.26 -4.86 -0.04
N LEU A 37 12.26 -3.78 -0.77
CA LEU A 37 12.06 -2.45 -0.24
C LEU A 37 10.69 -2.30 0.45
N LEU A 38 9.62 -2.76 -0.19
CA LEU A 38 8.28 -2.73 0.40
C LEU A 38 8.17 -3.64 1.62
N THR A 39 8.81 -4.80 1.60
CA THR A 39 8.85 -5.70 2.76
C THR A 39 9.54 -5.04 3.95
N GLN A 40 10.70 -4.41 3.76
CA GLN A 40 11.41 -3.71 4.82
C GLN A 40 10.59 -2.54 5.40
N MET A 41 9.92 -1.78 4.54
CA MET A 41 9.02 -0.72 5.00
C MET A 41 7.83 -1.25 5.81
N ALA A 42 7.20 -2.34 5.36
CA ALA A 42 6.09 -2.96 6.08
C ALA A 42 6.53 -3.48 7.46
N LEU A 43 7.67 -4.18 7.54
CA LEU A 43 8.23 -4.67 8.81
C LEU A 43 8.55 -3.52 9.77
N TRP A 44 9.12 -2.43 9.26
CA TRP A 44 9.38 -1.23 10.05
C TRP A 44 8.10 -0.61 10.59
N TRP A 45 7.04 -0.49 9.78
CA TRP A 45 5.75 0.02 10.22
C TRP A 45 5.07 -0.89 11.24
N PHE A 46 5.12 -2.21 11.08
CA PHE A 46 4.60 -3.13 12.07
C PHE A 46 5.23 -2.90 13.44
N GLU A 47 6.53 -2.64 13.49
CA GLU A 47 7.23 -2.33 14.74
C GLU A 47 6.77 -0.98 15.35
N GLN A 48 6.57 0.07 14.52
CA GLN A 48 6.10 1.38 15.00
C GLN A 48 4.66 1.37 15.55
N LEU A 49 3.87 0.38 15.18
CA LEU A 49 2.43 0.32 15.44
C LEU A 49 2.01 -0.82 16.36
N LYS A 50 2.92 -1.65 16.82
CA LYS A 50 2.63 -2.88 17.55
C LYS A 50 1.87 -2.73 18.86
N ASP A 51 1.90 -1.54 19.45
CA ASP A 51 1.18 -1.20 20.68
C ASP A 51 -0.29 -0.82 20.44
N ILE A 52 -0.70 -0.55 19.21
CA ILE A 52 -2.09 -0.20 18.88
C ILE A 52 -2.92 -1.47 18.62
N VAL A 53 -2.40 -2.38 17.82
CA VAL A 53 -3.07 -3.63 17.46
C VAL A 53 -2.01 -4.70 17.17
N PRO A 54 -2.22 -5.96 17.55
CA PRO A 54 -1.31 -7.04 17.15
C PRO A 54 -1.31 -7.20 15.63
N ASN A 55 -0.17 -7.65 15.09
CA ASN A 55 -0.01 -7.98 13.68
C ASN A 55 0.22 -9.48 13.48
N HIS A 56 0.22 -9.91 12.23
CA HIS A 56 0.26 -11.32 11.84
C HIS A 56 1.68 -11.93 11.78
N LEU A 57 2.74 -11.17 12.02
CA LEU A 57 4.11 -11.71 12.01
C LEU A 57 4.27 -12.83 13.05
N THR A 58 4.93 -13.92 12.65
CA THR A 58 5.24 -15.01 13.59
C THR A 58 6.44 -14.70 14.48
N GLY A 59 7.33 -13.84 14.03
CA GLY A 59 8.64 -13.61 14.63
C GLY A 59 9.73 -14.56 14.14
N ASP A 60 9.37 -15.62 13.42
CA ASP A 60 10.33 -16.56 12.83
C ASP A 60 10.86 -16.05 11.49
N ALA A 61 12.09 -16.41 11.16
CA ALA A 61 12.70 -16.05 9.90
C ALA A 61 12.04 -16.79 8.73
N PRO A 62 11.69 -16.11 7.61
CA PRO A 62 11.13 -16.76 6.42
C PRO A 62 12.01 -17.88 5.85
N GLU A 63 13.32 -17.76 5.99
CA GLU A 63 14.31 -18.74 5.54
C GLU A 63 14.20 -20.09 6.28
N SER A 64 13.59 -20.11 7.45
CA SER A 64 13.41 -21.33 8.25
C SER A 64 12.43 -22.35 7.66
N VAL A 65 11.63 -21.94 6.68
CA VAL A 65 10.57 -22.78 6.08
C VAL A 65 10.80 -23.13 4.62
N VAL A 66 11.98 -22.81 4.09
CA VAL A 66 12.39 -23.10 2.72
C VAL A 66 13.68 -23.93 2.69
N SER A 67 13.98 -24.56 1.57
CA SER A 67 15.25 -25.27 1.37
C SER A 67 16.44 -24.29 1.26
N ALA A 68 17.65 -24.79 1.46
CA ALA A 68 18.87 -23.97 1.32
C ALA A 68 19.01 -23.33 -0.08
N GLU A 69 18.50 -23.99 -1.12
CA GLU A 69 18.53 -23.52 -2.50
C GLU A 69 17.54 -22.38 -2.75
N GLU A 70 16.47 -22.29 -1.96
CA GLU A 70 15.40 -21.30 -2.08
C GLU A 70 15.65 -20.06 -1.21
N VAL A 71 16.59 -20.09 -0.29
CA VAL A 71 16.88 -18.97 0.64
C VAL A 71 17.07 -17.65 -0.11
N ALA A 72 17.81 -17.64 -1.21
CA ALA A 72 18.06 -16.45 -2.00
C ALA A 72 16.79 -15.84 -2.62
N GLN A 73 15.72 -16.62 -2.79
CA GLN A 73 14.45 -16.18 -3.35
C GLN A 73 13.56 -15.49 -2.32
N VAL A 74 13.75 -15.78 -1.03
CA VAL A 74 12.90 -15.28 0.06
C VAL A 74 13.61 -14.26 0.95
N ALA A 75 14.93 -14.28 1.01
CA ALA A 75 15.70 -13.39 1.87
C ALA A 75 15.43 -11.91 1.60
N GLY A 76 15.13 -11.16 2.64
CA GLY A 76 14.90 -9.72 2.59
C GLY A 76 13.58 -9.27 1.96
N ARG A 77 12.85 -10.16 1.29
CA ARG A 77 11.61 -9.85 0.56
C ARG A 77 10.38 -10.64 1.01
N SER A 78 10.46 -11.31 2.14
CA SER A 78 9.41 -12.20 2.61
C SER A 78 9.03 -11.96 4.04
N MET A 79 7.82 -12.35 4.40
CA MET A 79 7.31 -12.39 5.76
C MET A 79 6.72 -13.78 6.02
N LEU A 80 7.06 -14.39 7.16
CA LEU A 80 6.37 -15.58 7.66
C LEU A 80 5.29 -15.12 8.64
N VAL A 81 4.03 -15.36 8.28
CA VAL A 81 2.88 -14.80 8.97
C VAL A 81 1.92 -15.88 9.42
N ARG A 82 1.13 -15.57 10.44
CA ARG A 82 0.03 -16.44 10.90
C ARG A 82 -1.10 -16.42 9.87
N ARG A 83 -1.69 -17.58 9.63
CA ARG A 83 -2.94 -17.65 8.86
C ARG A 83 -4.08 -17.15 9.74
N LEU A 84 -4.83 -16.18 9.23
CA LEU A 84 -5.98 -15.57 9.91
C LEU A 84 -7.25 -15.82 9.10
N LYS A 85 -8.39 -15.65 9.75
CA LYS A 85 -9.67 -15.52 9.06
C LYS A 85 -9.77 -14.10 8.51
N PRO A 86 -9.66 -13.88 7.21
CA PRO A 86 -9.65 -12.53 6.64
C PRO A 86 -11.03 -11.87 6.81
N ILE A 87 -11.02 -10.56 7.09
CA ILE A 87 -12.21 -9.74 7.10
C ILE A 87 -12.38 -9.14 5.69
N PRO A 88 -13.57 -9.28 5.05
CA PRO A 88 -13.78 -8.91 3.66
C PRO A 88 -14.02 -7.39 3.46
N VAL A 89 -13.37 -6.57 4.26
CA VAL A 89 -13.43 -5.12 4.23
C VAL A 89 -12.02 -4.57 4.14
N GLU A 90 -11.79 -3.66 3.20
CA GLU A 90 -10.60 -2.84 3.14
C GLU A 90 -10.81 -1.58 3.96
N ALA A 91 -9.99 -1.39 4.98
CA ALA A 91 -10.10 -0.28 5.91
C ALA A 91 -9.29 0.91 5.39
N VAL A 92 -9.94 1.76 4.61
CA VAL A 92 -9.31 2.96 4.05
C VAL A 92 -9.53 4.15 4.98
N VAL A 93 -8.43 4.85 5.29
CA VAL A 93 -8.44 6.11 6.03
C VAL A 93 -7.85 7.20 5.16
N ARG A 94 -8.54 8.35 5.11
CA ARG A 94 -8.11 9.52 4.32
C ARG A 94 -7.92 10.71 5.22
N GLY A 95 -6.74 11.30 5.18
CA GLY A 95 -6.44 12.58 5.82
C GLY A 95 -6.45 13.73 4.81
N TYR A 96 -6.42 13.40 3.53
CA TYR A 96 -6.45 14.31 2.39
C TYR A 96 -7.41 13.77 1.34
N LEU A 97 -7.98 14.67 0.54
CA LEU A 97 -8.96 14.34 -0.49
C LEU A 97 -8.26 14.08 -1.82
N ALA A 98 -8.11 12.80 -2.18
CA ALA A 98 -7.40 12.38 -3.38
C ALA A 98 -8.02 11.13 -4.01
N GLY A 99 -7.65 10.83 -5.24
CA GLY A 99 -8.04 9.62 -5.95
C GLY A 99 -9.55 9.41 -6.04
N SER A 100 -10.03 8.22 -5.70
CA SER A 100 -11.47 7.90 -5.74
C SER A 100 -12.29 8.78 -4.77
N GLY A 101 -11.71 9.15 -3.63
CA GLY A 101 -12.36 10.05 -2.68
C GLY A 101 -12.59 11.45 -3.27
N TRP A 102 -11.64 11.99 -4.02
CA TRP A 102 -11.82 13.26 -4.74
C TRP A 102 -12.91 13.16 -5.80
N LYS A 103 -12.93 12.08 -6.58
CA LYS A 103 -13.97 11.87 -7.60
C LYS A 103 -15.37 11.81 -6.99
N GLU A 104 -15.54 11.03 -5.95
CA GLU A 104 -16.83 10.88 -5.25
C GLU A 104 -17.28 12.22 -4.63
N TYR A 105 -16.36 12.97 -4.02
CA TYR A 105 -16.64 14.28 -3.47
C TYR A 105 -17.16 15.26 -4.54
N GLN A 106 -16.60 15.26 -5.74
CA GLN A 106 -17.05 16.11 -6.84
C GLN A 106 -18.49 15.81 -7.27
N GLU A 107 -18.93 14.56 -7.12
CA GLU A 107 -20.28 14.12 -7.49
C GLU A 107 -21.31 14.38 -6.39
N SER A 108 -20.95 14.18 -5.13
CA SER A 108 -21.91 14.13 -4.02
C SER A 108 -21.54 14.98 -2.80
N GLN A 109 -20.39 15.66 -2.82
CA GLN A 109 -19.83 16.37 -1.65
C GLN A 109 -19.69 15.46 -0.41
N SER A 110 -19.51 14.17 -0.63
CA SER A 110 -19.33 13.16 0.40
C SER A 110 -18.37 12.07 -0.08
N VAL A 111 -17.84 11.28 0.84
CA VAL A 111 -17.04 10.08 0.52
C VAL A 111 -17.55 8.94 1.38
N CYS A 112 -17.96 7.83 0.78
CA CYS A 112 -18.56 6.68 1.47
C CYS A 112 -19.71 7.07 2.43
N GLY A 113 -20.51 8.04 2.05
CA GLY A 113 -21.59 8.58 2.88
C GLY A 113 -21.14 9.57 3.98
N VAL A 114 -19.83 9.83 4.12
CA VAL A 114 -19.31 10.84 5.05
C VAL A 114 -19.42 12.22 4.39
N PRO A 115 -20.28 13.13 4.88
CA PRO A 115 -20.41 14.46 4.32
C PRO A 115 -19.17 15.31 4.61
N LEU A 116 -18.75 16.09 3.62
CA LEU A 116 -17.60 16.98 3.71
C LEU A 116 -18.00 18.43 3.42
N PRO A 117 -17.25 19.42 3.96
CA PRO A 117 -17.52 20.83 3.65
C PRO A 117 -17.45 21.13 2.16
N ALA A 118 -18.21 22.14 1.70
CA ALA A 118 -18.09 22.66 0.35
C ALA A 118 -16.75 23.39 0.16
N GLY A 119 -16.30 23.49 -1.10
CA GLY A 119 -15.12 24.26 -1.48
C GLY A 119 -13.78 23.54 -1.31
N LEU A 120 -13.77 22.23 -0.97
CA LEU A 120 -12.55 21.44 -0.97
C LEU A 120 -12.05 21.25 -2.41
N LYS A 121 -10.74 21.14 -2.54
CA LYS A 121 -10.03 20.94 -3.80
C LYS A 121 -9.36 19.58 -3.82
N ASN A 122 -8.84 19.18 -4.98
CA ASN A 122 -7.96 18.03 -5.04
C ASN A 122 -6.76 18.22 -4.09
N ALA A 123 -6.40 17.19 -3.38
CA ALA A 123 -5.36 17.19 -2.36
C ALA A 123 -5.64 18.09 -1.13
N SER A 124 -6.85 18.60 -0.93
CA SER A 124 -7.21 19.32 0.31
C SER A 124 -6.96 18.44 1.54
N LYS A 125 -6.32 19.04 2.54
CA LYS A 125 -6.23 18.42 3.87
C LYS A 125 -7.60 18.47 4.55
N LEU A 126 -8.07 17.34 5.05
CA LEU A 126 -9.31 17.25 5.80
C LEU A 126 -9.11 17.77 7.23
N SER A 127 -10.17 18.30 7.85
CA SER A 127 -10.14 18.79 9.23
C SER A 127 -9.84 17.67 10.25
N ALA A 128 -10.28 16.45 9.95
CA ALA A 128 -9.94 15.23 10.65
C ALA A 128 -9.87 14.07 9.63
N PRO A 129 -9.11 13.01 9.91
CA PRO A 129 -9.13 11.80 9.11
C PRO A 129 -10.52 11.20 9.05
N ILE A 130 -10.93 10.72 7.88
CA ILE A 130 -12.19 10.02 7.67
C ILE A 130 -11.96 8.55 7.33
N TYR A 131 -12.85 7.69 7.82
CA TYR A 131 -12.89 6.27 7.51
C TYR A 131 -13.81 6.03 6.32
N THR A 132 -13.24 5.52 5.24
CA THR A 132 -13.94 5.33 3.96
C THR A 132 -13.69 3.91 3.43
N PRO A 133 -14.39 2.90 3.99
CA PRO A 133 -14.14 1.50 3.69
C PRO A 133 -14.48 1.13 2.25
N ALA A 134 -13.89 0.04 1.78
CA ALA A 134 -14.27 -0.61 0.54
C ALA A 134 -14.58 -2.10 0.77
N ALA A 135 -15.51 -2.65 0.03
CA ALA A 135 -15.71 -4.08 -0.03
C ALA A 135 -14.64 -4.71 -0.92
N LYS A 136 -14.03 -5.80 -0.45
CA LYS A 136 -13.13 -6.60 -1.29
C LYS A 136 -13.91 -7.22 -2.43
N ALA A 137 -13.49 -6.90 -3.65
CA ALA A 137 -14.04 -7.52 -4.84
C ALA A 137 -13.54 -8.95 -5.03
N ALA A 138 -14.25 -9.72 -5.82
CA ALA A 138 -13.75 -10.99 -6.34
C ALA A 138 -12.49 -10.77 -7.19
N VAL A 139 -11.68 -11.80 -7.33
CA VAL A 139 -10.44 -11.73 -8.13
C VAL A 139 -10.78 -11.28 -9.57
N GLY A 140 -10.23 -10.14 -9.97
CA GLY A 140 -10.45 -9.55 -11.29
C GLY A 140 -11.53 -8.45 -11.36
N GLU A 141 -12.17 -8.13 -10.25
CA GLU A 141 -13.09 -7.01 -10.11
C GLU A 141 -12.43 -5.87 -9.32
N HIS A 142 -13.04 -4.67 -9.36
CA HIS A 142 -12.57 -3.52 -8.60
C HIS A 142 -13.22 -3.46 -7.23
N ASP A 143 -12.43 -3.08 -6.21
CA ASP A 143 -12.95 -2.81 -4.87
C ASP A 143 -13.94 -1.63 -4.95
N GLU A 144 -15.08 -1.80 -4.30
CA GLU A 144 -16.16 -0.82 -4.29
C GLU A 144 -16.17 -0.05 -2.97
N ASN A 145 -16.16 1.28 -3.03
CA ASN A 145 -16.37 2.12 -1.85
C ASN A 145 -17.75 1.84 -1.26
N ILE A 146 -17.80 1.60 0.04
CA ILE A 146 -19.03 1.31 0.77
C ILE A 146 -19.16 2.24 1.99
N SER A 147 -20.39 2.41 2.47
CA SER A 147 -20.64 3.16 3.70
C SER A 147 -20.22 2.36 4.95
N PHE A 148 -20.04 3.06 6.08
CA PHE A 148 -19.83 2.40 7.37
C PHE A 148 -21.01 1.49 7.73
N GLU A 149 -22.24 1.91 7.47
CA GLU A 149 -23.45 1.14 7.69
C GLU A 149 -23.42 -0.18 6.90
N ARG A 150 -22.91 -0.15 5.69
CA ARG A 150 -22.75 -1.38 4.89
C ARG A 150 -21.73 -2.33 5.52
N THR A 151 -20.66 -1.83 6.10
CA THR A 151 -19.70 -2.68 6.86
C THR A 151 -20.37 -3.31 8.08
N VAL A 152 -21.24 -2.58 8.77
CA VAL A 152 -22.02 -3.12 9.91
C VAL A 152 -22.91 -4.29 9.47
N GLU A 153 -23.57 -4.19 8.31
CA GLU A 153 -24.35 -5.29 7.74
C GLU A 153 -23.48 -6.52 7.41
N MET A 154 -22.24 -6.29 6.93
CA MET A 154 -21.34 -7.35 6.51
C MET A 154 -20.68 -8.10 7.67
N ILE A 155 -20.26 -7.41 8.70
CA ILE A 155 -19.37 -7.94 9.76
C ILE A 155 -19.88 -7.69 11.19
N GLY A 156 -20.99 -7.00 11.37
CA GLY A 156 -21.55 -6.65 12.67
C GLY A 156 -21.06 -5.31 13.19
N ALA A 157 -21.86 -4.67 14.06
CA ALA A 157 -21.64 -3.33 14.55
C ALA A 157 -20.36 -3.19 15.37
N ASP A 158 -20.10 -4.12 16.30
CA ASP A 158 -18.96 -4.04 17.21
C ASP A 158 -17.62 -4.19 16.45
N LEU A 159 -17.53 -5.14 15.55
CA LEU A 159 -16.33 -5.35 14.75
C LEU A 159 -16.10 -4.21 13.75
N ALA A 160 -17.15 -3.72 13.09
CA ALA A 160 -17.07 -2.58 12.19
C ALA A 160 -16.58 -1.31 12.91
N ALA A 161 -17.10 -1.01 14.10
CA ALA A 161 -16.67 0.12 14.91
C ALA A 161 -15.22 -0.04 15.37
N LYS A 162 -14.82 -1.22 15.79
CA LYS A 162 -13.45 -1.51 16.22
C LYS A 162 -12.45 -1.33 15.09
N ILE A 163 -12.74 -1.82 13.89
CA ILE A 163 -11.86 -1.67 12.71
C ILE A 163 -11.75 -0.19 12.34
N ARG A 164 -12.85 0.56 12.30
CA ARG A 164 -12.82 2.01 12.06
C ARG A 164 -11.91 2.72 13.05
N ASP A 165 -12.12 2.52 14.33
CA ASP A 165 -11.40 3.25 15.38
C ASP A 165 -9.91 2.89 15.41
N VAL A 166 -9.57 1.61 15.27
CA VAL A 166 -8.18 1.14 15.18
C VAL A 166 -7.51 1.70 13.91
N SER A 167 -8.20 1.68 12.79
CA SER A 167 -7.66 2.18 11.51
C SER A 167 -7.33 3.68 11.58
N ILE A 168 -8.20 4.49 12.19
CA ILE A 168 -7.96 5.91 12.41
C ILE A 168 -6.75 6.12 13.33
N GLN A 169 -6.64 5.39 14.42
CA GLN A 169 -5.48 5.48 15.33
C GLN A 169 -4.16 5.10 14.62
N LEU A 170 -4.16 4.03 13.83
CA LEU A 170 -3.01 3.61 13.04
C LEU A 170 -2.58 4.71 12.06
N TYR A 171 -3.55 5.28 11.34
CA TYR A 171 -3.30 6.36 10.38
C TYR A 171 -2.73 7.60 11.07
N GLU A 172 -3.34 8.07 12.15
CA GLU A 172 -2.90 9.27 12.88
C GLU A 172 -1.47 9.13 13.41
N ARG A 173 -1.15 7.97 14.00
CA ARG A 173 0.21 7.65 14.44
C ARG A 173 1.20 7.68 13.30
N ALA A 174 0.88 6.98 12.22
CA ALA A 174 1.74 6.89 11.05
C ALA A 174 1.92 8.25 10.35
N ALA A 175 0.85 9.01 10.18
CA ALA A 175 0.90 10.35 9.58
C ALA A 175 1.79 11.30 10.41
N ALA A 176 1.72 11.24 11.73
CA ALA A 176 2.58 12.03 12.60
C ALA A 176 4.07 11.65 12.50
N ILE A 177 4.37 10.36 12.42
CA ILE A 177 5.73 9.86 12.22
C ILE A 177 6.27 10.28 10.86
N ALA A 178 5.51 10.03 9.79
CA ALA A 178 5.91 10.36 8.42
C ALA A 178 6.11 11.87 8.22
N ARG A 179 5.26 12.69 8.82
CA ARG A 179 5.36 14.15 8.72
C ARG A 179 6.70 14.67 9.26
N LYS A 180 7.21 14.12 10.35
CA LYS A 180 8.54 14.46 10.91
C LYS A 180 9.69 14.08 9.97
N LYS A 181 9.44 13.21 9.01
CA LYS A 181 10.37 12.75 7.97
C LYS A 181 10.17 13.45 6.62
N GLY A 182 9.35 14.50 6.58
CA GLY A 182 9.05 15.23 5.35
C GLY A 182 8.11 14.50 4.40
N ILE A 183 7.33 13.54 4.89
CA ILE A 183 6.37 12.76 4.11
C ILE A 183 4.95 13.03 4.61
N ILE A 184 4.04 13.26 3.67
CA ILE A 184 2.60 13.24 3.88
C ILE A 184 2.08 11.88 3.44
N ILE A 185 1.42 11.16 4.33
CA ILE A 185 0.57 10.02 3.98
C ILE A 185 -0.83 10.55 3.79
N ALA A 186 -1.26 10.68 2.53
CA ALA A 186 -2.55 11.29 2.21
C ALA A 186 -3.72 10.37 2.56
N ASP A 187 -3.59 9.11 2.22
CA ASP A 187 -4.52 8.03 2.54
C ASP A 187 -3.78 6.70 2.62
N THR A 188 -4.42 5.73 3.23
CA THR A 188 -3.90 4.38 3.32
C THR A 188 -5.02 3.35 3.43
N LYS A 189 -4.70 2.13 3.08
CA LYS A 189 -5.57 0.97 3.14
C LYS A 189 -4.99 -0.08 4.06
N PHE A 190 -5.75 -0.45 5.10
CA PHE A 190 -5.42 -1.53 6.01
C PHE A 190 -6.25 -2.76 5.73
N GLU A 191 -5.69 -3.93 6.01
CA GLU A 191 -6.38 -5.19 6.01
C GLU A 191 -6.29 -5.85 7.39
N PHE A 192 -7.37 -6.49 7.80
CA PHE A 192 -7.49 -7.16 9.08
C PHE A 192 -7.97 -8.60 8.93
N GLY A 193 -7.61 -9.40 9.89
CA GLY A 193 -8.13 -10.73 10.10
C GLY A 193 -8.46 -10.98 11.56
N LEU A 194 -9.11 -12.11 11.82
CA LEU A 194 -9.35 -12.61 13.17
C LEU A 194 -8.48 -13.84 13.40
N ASP A 195 -7.87 -13.93 14.59
CA ASP A 195 -7.23 -15.14 15.05
C ASP A 195 -8.27 -16.17 15.55
N ASP A 196 -7.81 -17.34 15.98
CA ASP A 196 -8.67 -18.44 16.45
C ASP A 196 -9.47 -18.06 17.72
N ALA A 197 -9.01 -17.07 18.47
CA ALA A 197 -9.72 -16.51 19.63
C ALA A 197 -10.69 -15.38 19.25
N GLY A 198 -10.83 -15.05 17.96
CA GLY A 198 -11.66 -13.95 17.49
C GLY A 198 -11.05 -12.56 17.71
N LYS A 199 -9.75 -12.48 17.99
CA LYS A 199 -9.06 -11.21 18.22
C LYS A 199 -8.69 -10.56 16.89
N LEU A 200 -8.88 -9.23 16.82
CA LEU A 200 -8.51 -8.44 15.63
C LEU A 200 -6.99 -8.36 15.48
N VAL A 201 -6.51 -8.66 14.28
CA VAL A 201 -5.08 -8.67 13.92
C VAL A 201 -4.88 -7.91 12.61
N LEU A 202 -3.92 -6.99 12.59
CA LEU A 202 -3.49 -6.29 11.38
C LEU A 202 -2.69 -7.24 10.50
N MET A 203 -3.01 -7.29 9.22
CA MET A 203 -2.37 -8.21 8.28
C MET A 203 -2.01 -7.54 6.95
N ASP A 204 -1.44 -8.31 6.06
CA ASP A 204 -1.00 -7.94 4.73
C ASP A 204 0.19 -6.96 4.77
N GLU A 205 0.32 -6.06 3.82
CA GLU A 205 1.27 -4.97 3.91
C GLU A 205 0.64 -3.76 4.60
N VAL A 206 1.45 -2.94 5.25
CA VAL A 206 0.97 -1.78 5.98
C VAL A 206 1.76 -0.53 5.59
N LEU A 207 1.04 0.52 5.23
CA LEU A 207 1.57 1.88 5.03
C LEU A 207 2.76 1.97 4.05
N THR A 208 2.83 1.08 3.08
CA THR A 208 3.84 1.16 2.02
C THR A 208 3.36 2.09 0.90
N PRO A 209 4.25 2.55 0.02
CA PRO A 209 3.84 3.31 -1.17
C PRO A 209 2.91 2.55 -2.13
N ASP A 210 2.75 1.24 -1.98
CA ASP A 210 1.78 0.44 -2.76
C ASP A 210 0.37 0.46 -2.15
N SER A 211 0.26 0.60 -0.84
CA SER A 211 -1.01 0.66 -0.09
C SER A 211 -1.41 2.07 0.33
N SER A 212 -0.58 3.07 0.07
CA SER A 212 -0.75 4.44 0.56
C SER A 212 -0.29 5.46 -0.47
N ARG A 213 -0.87 6.67 -0.44
CA ARG A 213 -0.31 7.82 -1.16
C ARG A 213 0.70 8.53 -0.31
N TYR A 214 1.94 8.57 -0.80
CA TYR A 214 3.08 9.23 -0.19
C TYR A 214 3.45 10.48 -0.97
N TRP A 215 3.35 11.66 -0.35
CA TRP A 215 3.73 12.93 -0.95
C TRP A 215 4.91 13.58 -0.23
N PRO A 216 5.85 14.18 -0.96
CA PRO A 216 6.85 15.06 -0.35
C PRO A 216 6.15 16.25 0.31
N ALA A 217 6.44 16.47 1.59
CA ALA A 217 5.80 17.57 2.33
C ALA A 217 6.21 18.96 1.82
N GLU A 218 7.42 19.08 1.32
CA GLU A 218 8.00 20.33 0.80
C GLU A 218 7.35 20.80 -0.52
N SER A 219 6.83 19.89 -1.32
CA SER A 219 6.21 20.19 -2.62
C SER A 219 4.69 20.05 -2.62
N TYR A 220 4.11 19.79 -1.44
CA TYR A 220 2.66 19.70 -1.32
C TYR A 220 1.98 21.04 -1.59
N GLN A 221 0.97 21.02 -2.47
CA GLN A 221 0.12 22.15 -2.76
C GLN A 221 -1.32 21.69 -2.98
N GLU A 222 -2.24 22.27 -2.22
CA GLU A 222 -3.67 22.05 -2.39
C GLU A 222 -4.15 22.50 -3.77
N GLY A 223 -5.05 21.77 -4.38
CA GLY A 223 -5.61 22.08 -5.70
C GLY A 223 -4.77 21.59 -6.88
N SER A 224 -3.67 20.89 -6.62
CA SER A 224 -2.83 20.25 -7.64
C SER A 224 -2.78 18.75 -7.44
N ASN A 225 -2.16 18.02 -8.38
CA ASN A 225 -1.70 16.65 -8.14
C ASN A 225 -0.30 16.74 -7.51
N PRO A 226 -0.14 16.46 -6.21
CA PRO A 226 1.17 16.52 -5.60
C PRO A 226 2.13 15.51 -6.25
N PRO A 227 3.43 15.84 -6.38
CA PRO A 227 4.43 14.81 -6.66
C PRO A 227 4.32 13.67 -5.65
N SER A 228 4.62 12.43 -6.06
CA SER A 228 4.46 11.27 -5.21
C SER A 228 5.69 10.39 -5.22
N PHE A 229 5.85 9.61 -4.12
CA PHE A 229 6.81 8.53 -4.00
C PHE A 229 6.19 7.15 -4.27
N ASP A 230 4.98 7.13 -4.77
CA ASP A 230 4.18 5.93 -5.03
C ASP A 230 3.98 5.67 -6.53
N LYS A 231 3.05 4.80 -6.84
CA LYS A 231 2.71 4.42 -8.23
C LYS A 231 2.20 5.57 -9.11
N GLN A 232 1.94 6.76 -8.58
CA GLN A 232 1.36 7.84 -9.36
C GLN A 232 2.28 8.28 -10.50
N PHE A 233 3.60 8.29 -10.27
CA PHE A 233 4.58 8.56 -11.33
C PHE A 233 4.41 7.61 -12.54
N LEU A 234 4.29 6.31 -12.26
CA LEU A 234 4.07 5.31 -13.32
C LEU A 234 2.70 5.48 -13.98
N ARG A 235 1.65 5.78 -13.20
CA ARG A 235 0.31 6.03 -13.75
C ARG A 235 0.29 7.23 -14.68
N ASP A 236 0.93 8.33 -14.30
CA ASP A 236 1.01 9.55 -15.10
C ASP A 236 1.72 9.29 -16.45
N TRP A 237 2.79 8.48 -16.44
CA TRP A 237 3.44 8.06 -17.67
C TRP A 237 2.53 7.16 -18.52
N LEU A 238 1.85 6.19 -17.90
CA LEU A 238 0.95 5.26 -18.60
C LEU A 238 -0.26 5.96 -19.23
N GLU A 239 -0.75 7.05 -18.66
CA GLU A 239 -1.84 7.84 -19.24
C GLU A 239 -1.46 8.50 -20.55
N GLN A 240 -0.18 8.72 -20.79
CA GLN A 240 0.38 9.26 -22.05
C GLN A 240 0.93 8.17 -22.99
N ALA A 241 0.94 6.92 -22.53
CA ALA A 241 1.51 5.80 -23.29
C ALA A 241 0.62 5.42 -24.48
N HIS A 242 1.27 4.97 -25.54
CA HIS A 242 0.63 4.48 -26.77
C HIS A 242 1.04 3.04 -27.04
N VAL A 243 0.10 2.24 -27.54
CA VAL A 243 0.31 0.89 -28.03
C VAL A 243 -0.20 0.86 -29.48
N ASP A 244 0.63 0.41 -30.40
CA ASP A 244 0.30 0.37 -31.84
C ASP A 244 -0.21 1.71 -32.41
N GLY A 245 0.35 2.81 -31.92
CA GLY A 245 0.03 4.17 -32.37
C GLY A 245 -1.27 4.77 -31.78
N GLN A 246 -1.94 4.04 -30.92
CA GLN A 246 -3.15 4.51 -30.22
C GLN A 246 -2.88 4.67 -28.73
N ALA A 247 -3.56 5.62 -28.07
CA ALA A 247 -3.50 5.78 -26.62
C ALA A 247 -3.86 4.46 -25.93
N TRP A 248 -3.08 4.08 -24.93
CA TRP A 248 -3.30 2.82 -24.23
C TRP A 248 -4.64 2.82 -23.48
N GLY A 249 -5.47 1.83 -23.74
CA GLY A 249 -6.82 1.70 -23.20
C GLY A 249 -6.90 1.15 -21.76
N LYS A 250 -5.78 1.12 -21.02
CA LYS A 250 -5.71 0.59 -19.65
C LYS A 250 -6.15 -0.89 -19.52
N THR A 251 -5.89 -1.65 -20.57
CA THR A 251 -6.16 -3.10 -20.64
C THR A 251 -4.90 -3.84 -21.12
N ALA A 252 -4.82 -5.14 -20.84
CA ALA A 252 -3.72 -5.97 -21.35
C ALA A 252 -3.75 -6.05 -22.90
N PRO A 253 -2.59 -6.06 -23.55
CA PRO A 253 -1.24 -6.06 -22.99
C PRO A 253 -0.80 -4.69 -22.48
N ALA A 254 0.05 -4.69 -21.45
CA ALA A 254 0.65 -3.47 -20.93
C ALA A 254 1.64 -2.85 -21.93
N PRO A 255 1.79 -1.51 -21.99
CA PRO A 255 2.87 -0.88 -22.72
C PRO A 255 4.22 -1.34 -22.16
N LYS A 256 5.22 -1.47 -23.04
CA LYS A 256 6.59 -1.74 -22.60
C LYS A 256 7.13 -0.53 -21.85
N LEU A 257 7.63 -0.74 -20.64
CA LEU A 257 8.23 0.32 -19.84
C LEU A 257 9.66 0.62 -20.32
N PRO A 258 9.99 1.88 -20.67
CA PRO A 258 11.36 2.28 -20.93
C PRO A 258 12.25 2.12 -19.69
N ASP A 259 13.54 1.83 -19.89
CA ASP A 259 14.51 1.68 -18.79
C ASP A 259 14.55 2.92 -17.88
N GLU A 260 14.38 4.11 -18.44
CA GLU A 260 14.31 5.36 -17.66
C GLU A 260 13.09 5.39 -16.72
N VAL A 261 11.93 4.95 -17.17
CA VAL A 261 10.70 4.90 -16.36
C VAL A 261 10.86 3.87 -15.24
N ILE A 262 11.46 2.73 -15.53
CA ILE A 262 11.78 1.68 -14.53
C ILE A 262 12.73 2.26 -13.48
N ALA A 263 13.83 2.89 -13.90
CA ALA A 263 14.82 3.47 -13.00
C ALA A 263 14.25 4.59 -12.12
N GLN A 264 13.44 5.48 -12.69
CA GLN A 264 12.79 6.57 -11.94
C GLN A 264 11.75 6.03 -10.96
N THR A 265 10.97 5.03 -11.35
CA THR A 265 10.01 4.36 -10.45
C THR A 265 10.75 3.71 -9.28
N ALA A 266 11.82 2.97 -9.53
CA ALA A 266 12.64 2.39 -8.46
C ALA A 266 13.25 3.46 -7.54
N ALA A 267 13.70 4.59 -8.10
CA ALA A 267 14.25 5.70 -7.34
C ALA A 267 13.22 6.34 -6.41
N LYS A 268 11.96 6.47 -6.85
CA LYS A 268 10.85 7.00 -6.02
C LYS A 268 10.58 6.12 -4.80
N TYR A 269 10.50 4.81 -4.99
CA TYR A 269 10.34 3.86 -3.88
C TYR A 269 11.50 3.92 -2.89
N ARG A 270 12.72 4.00 -3.40
CA ARG A 270 13.93 4.10 -2.57
C ARG A 270 13.95 5.40 -1.77
N GLU A 271 13.66 6.52 -2.39
CA GLU A 271 13.61 7.82 -1.72
C GLU A 271 12.59 7.82 -0.57
N ALA A 272 11.40 7.25 -0.79
CA ALA A 272 10.41 7.11 0.27
C ALA A 272 10.94 6.32 1.46
N MET A 273 11.59 5.18 1.21
CA MET A 273 12.17 4.35 2.25
C MET A 273 13.31 5.06 3.00
N GLU A 274 14.23 5.69 2.29
CA GLU A 274 15.37 6.40 2.88
C GLU A 274 14.92 7.56 3.76
N ARG A 275 13.94 8.34 3.32
CA ARG A 275 13.34 9.42 4.12
C ARG A 275 12.68 8.89 5.38
N LEU A 276 11.96 7.79 5.26
CA LEU A 276 11.19 7.22 6.38
C LEU A 276 12.08 6.54 7.40
N MET A 277 12.97 5.67 6.95
CA MET A 277 13.75 4.77 7.81
C MET A 277 15.18 5.23 8.04
N GLY A 278 15.71 6.14 7.21
CA GLY A 278 17.13 6.48 7.15
C GLY A 278 17.95 5.49 6.31
N GLY A 279 19.07 5.94 5.75
CA GLY A 279 19.86 5.21 4.74
C GLY A 279 20.71 4.04 5.25
N GLY A 280 20.18 3.10 6.01
CA GLY A 280 20.99 2.00 6.55
C GLY A 280 20.31 0.62 6.62
N HIS A 281 19.13 0.47 6.06
CA HIS A 281 18.26 -0.69 6.33
C HIS A 281 18.18 -1.75 5.21
N LEU A 282 18.82 -1.54 4.06
CA LEU A 282 18.85 -2.57 3.01
C LEU A 282 20.00 -3.55 3.20
N PRO A 283 19.79 -4.86 3.01
CA PRO A 283 20.88 -5.83 2.93
C PRO A 283 21.91 -5.43 1.85
N HIS A 284 23.20 -5.55 2.15
CA HIS A 284 24.27 -5.13 1.25
C HIS A 284 24.17 -5.71 -0.17
N ALA A 285 23.66 -6.93 -0.32
CA ALA A 285 23.49 -7.57 -1.63
C ALA A 285 22.45 -6.89 -2.54
N GLU A 286 21.43 -6.24 -1.97
CA GLU A 286 20.40 -5.55 -2.73
C GLU A 286 20.78 -4.11 -3.08
N VAL A 287 21.58 -3.46 -2.24
CA VAL A 287 22.18 -2.14 -2.57
C VAL A 287 23.01 -2.23 -3.84
N ASP A 288 23.73 -3.34 -4.05
CA ASP A 288 24.53 -3.55 -5.26
C ASP A 288 23.69 -3.85 -6.50
N GLN A 289 22.55 -4.55 -6.37
CA GLN A 289 21.60 -4.73 -7.48
C GLN A 289 20.95 -3.41 -7.89
N LEU A 290 20.57 -2.58 -6.91
CA LEU A 290 19.98 -1.26 -7.14
C LEU A 290 20.98 -0.29 -7.77
N LYS A 291 22.26 -0.37 -7.38
CA LYS A 291 23.34 0.41 -7.99
C LYS A 291 23.64 -0.01 -9.43
N ARG A 292 23.49 -1.30 -9.77
CA ARG A 292 23.70 -1.80 -11.13
C ARG A 292 22.56 -1.42 -12.06
N ALA A 293 21.32 -1.37 -11.58
CA ALA A 293 20.14 -0.95 -12.34
C ALA A 293 20.12 0.57 -12.64
N GLY A 294 20.86 1.38 -11.90
CA GLY A 294 20.96 2.84 -12.07
C GLY A 294 22.22 3.35 -12.78
N ARG A 295 23.00 2.48 -13.42
CA ARG A 295 24.14 2.90 -14.26
C ARG A 295 23.73 2.89 -15.73
N PRO A 296 24.02 3.99 -16.51
CA PRO A 296 23.77 4.07 -17.93
C PRO A 296 24.59 3.05 -18.70
#